data_be5627099715d0ac054f8733e0bb256a
#
_entry.id   be5627099715d0ac054f8733e0bb256a
#
_cell.length_a   1.000
_cell.length_b   1.000
_cell.length_c   1.000
_cell.angle_alpha   90.00
_cell.angle_beta   90.00
_cell.angle_gamma   90.00
#
_symmetry.space_group_name_H-M   'P 1'
#
loop_
_entity.id
_entity.type
_entity.pdbx_description
1 polymer ?
#
loop_
_entity_poly.entity_id
_entity_poly.type
_entity_poly.pdbx_seq_one_letter_code
_entity_poly.pdbx_strand_id
1 'polypeptide(L)'
;AHAMNLHESGVDVVVGLRPGSAHTKKAEAAGLKVVGIEEAAEAGDIVMILTPDELQASIYKNQIEKHMKEGNVLAFAHGFNIHFNQIQPADYLDVIMIAPKGPGHMVRRVYQEGAGVPCLICAEQDASGQAMDVALSYAWGIGGARAGVIETTFKNETETDLFGEQAVL
;
A
#
# COMPACT_ATOMS: atom_id res chain seq x y z
N ALA A 1 -6.11 6.44 5.70
CA ALA A 1 -4.96 6.57 6.59
C ALA A 1 -3.69 6.82 5.77
N HIS A 2 -3.19 5.85 4.99
CA HIS A 2 -1.92 5.96 4.25
C HIS A 2 -1.81 7.28 3.47
N ALA A 3 -2.73 7.58 2.56
CA ALA A 3 -2.69 8.78 1.73
C ALA A 3 -2.55 10.07 2.53
N MET A 4 -3.32 10.22 3.62
CA MET A 4 -3.25 11.42 4.46
C MET A 4 -1.93 11.52 5.23
N ASN A 5 -1.44 10.40 5.78
CA ASN A 5 -0.20 10.41 6.54
C ASN A 5 1.00 10.72 5.63
N LEU A 6 1.04 10.13 4.43
CA LEU A 6 2.06 10.42 3.42
C LEU A 6 2.00 11.88 2.96
N HIS A 7 0.81 12.38 2.66
CA HIS A 7 0.62 13.78 2.26
C HIS A 7 1.13 14.77 3.34
N GLU A 8 0.78 14.52 4.60
CA GLU A 8 1.26 15.35 5.73
C GLU A 8 2.76 15.15 6.00
N SER A 9 3.35 14.05 5.55
CA SER A 9 4.81 13.82 5.58
C SER A 9 5.55 14.44 4.40
N GLY A 10 4.84 15.16 3.51
CA GLY A 10 5.43 15.91 2.38
C GLY A 10 5.55 15.11 1.09
N VAL A 11 4.92 13.93 0.99
CA VAL A 11 4.88 13.13 -0.23
C VAL A 11 3.78 13.67 -1.15
N ASP A 12 4.05 13.72 -2.46
CA ASP A 12 3.01 14.00 -3.45
C ASP A 12 2.11 12.77 -3.61
N VAL A 13 0.83 12.93 -3.29
CA VAL A 13 -0.12 11.82 -3.21
C VAL A 13 -1.30 12.05 -4.13
N VAL A 14 -1.55 11.08 -4.99
CA VAL A 14 -2.74 11.01 -5.85
C VAL A 14 -3.58 9.81 -5.43
N VAL A 15 -4.88 9.99 -5.30
CA VAL A 15 -5.81 8.92 -4.91
C VAL A 15 -6.61 8.46 -6.11
N GLY A 16 -6.39 7.22 -6.55
CA GLY A 16 -7.16 6.57 -7.61
C GLY A 16 -8.47 5.98 -7.08
N LEU A 17 -9.61 6.45 -7.59
CA LEU A 17 -10.92 5.93 -7.22
C LEU A 17 -11.75 5.60 -8.48
N ARG A 18 -12.63 4.60 -8.36
CA ARG A 18 -13.62 4.31 -9.39
C ARG A 18 -14.61 5.47 -9.54
N PRO A 19 -15.14 5.74 -10.73
CA PRO A 19 -16.19 6.75 -10.93
C PRO A 19 -17.37 6.53 -9.99
N GLY A 20 -17.87 7.61 -9.39
CA GLY A 20 -19.00 7.56 -8.46
C GLY A 20 -18.69 6.99 -7.07
N SER A 21 -17.42 6.84 -6.71
CA SER A 21 -17.05 6.38 -5.37
C SER A 21 -17.55 7.34 -4.29
N ALA A 22 -18.19 6.79 -3.25
CA ALA A 22 -18.64 7.57 -2.09
C ALA A 22 -17.46 8.21 -1.31
N HIS A 23 -16.24 7.73 -1.53
CA HIS A 23 -15.03 8.22 -0.86
C HIS A 23 -14.41 9.46 -1.54
N THR A 24 -14.81 9.78 -2.79
CA THR A 24 -14.26 10.93 -3.54
C THR A 24 -14.37 12.23 -2.76
N LYS A 25 -15.56 12.61 -2.34
CA LYS A 25 -15.80 13.85 -1.59
C LYS A 25 -14.98 13.92 -0.29
N LYS A 26 -14.81 12.78 0.39
CA LYS A 26 -14.03 12.70 1.63
C LYS A 26 -12.55 12.93 1.39
N ALA A 27 -12.01 12.37 0.31
CA ALA A 27 -10.60 12.53 -0.05
C ALA A 27 -10.30 13.98 -0.52
N GLU A 28 -11.17 14.53 -1.36
CA GLU A 28 -11.07 15.94 -1.83
C GLU A 28 -11.18 16.93 -0.67
N ALA A 29 -12.14 16.73 0.24
CA ALA A 29 -12.28 17.56 1.44
C ALA A 29 -11.07 17.49 2.38
N ALA A 30 -10.29 16.42 2.30
CA ALA A 30 -9.03 16.24 3.01
C ALA A 30 -7.82 16.84 2.27
N GLY A 31 -8.03 17.53 1.14
CA GLY A 31 -6.98 18.16 0.35
C GLY A 31 -6.22 17.24 -0.59
N LEU A 32 -6.68 15.99 -0.76
CA LEU A 32 -6.02 15.04 -1.66
C LEU A 32 -6.53 15.20 -3.11
N LYS A 33 -5.63 15.08 -4.07
CA LYS A 33 -5.98 14.99 -5.48
C LYS A 33 -6.61 13.63 -5.76
N VAL A 34 -7.83 13.64 -6.32
CA VAL A 34 -8.57 12.42 -6.69
C VAL A 34 -8.71 12.33 -8.20
N VAL A 35 -8.38 11.17 -8.76
CA VAL A 35 -8.45 10.87 -10.20
C VAL A 35 -8.99 9.46 -10.43
N GLY A 36 -9.10 9.03 -11.70
CA GLY A 36 -9.39 7.64 -12.04
C GLY A 36 -8.23 6.71 -11.67
N ILE A 37 -8.53 5.40 -11.53
CA ILE A 37 -7.50 4.39 -11.15
C ILE A 37 -6.37 4.35 -12.19
N GLU A 38 -6.70 4.35 -13.48
CA GLU A 38 -5.71 4.33 -14.57
C GLU A 38 -4.81 5.57 -14.53
N GLU A 39 -5.39 6.76 -14.36
CA GLU A 39 -4.65 8.02 -14.29
C GLU A 39 -3.73 8.06 -13.06
N ALA A 40 -4.20 7.52 -11.91
CA ALA A 40 -3.38 7.43 -10.71
C ALA A 40 -2.20 6.47 -10.92
N ALA A 41 -2.44 5.32 -11.57
CA ALA A 41 -1.39 4.33 -11.87
C ALA A 41 -0.34 4.88 -12.85
N GLU A 42 -0.77 5.67 -13.84
CA GLU A 42 0.14 6.29 -14.81
C GLU A 42 1.02 7.39 -14.18
N ALA A 43 0.46 8.12 -13.21
CA ALA A 43 1.13 9.25 -12.55
C ALA A 43 2.07 8.82 -11.42
N GLY A 44 1.86 7.64 -10.81
CA GLY A 44 2.57 7.22 -9.60
C GLY A 44 3.89 6.51 -9.89
N ASP A 45 4.95 6.87 -9.16
CA ASP A 45 6.18 6.08 -9.08
C ASP A 45 5.96 4.84 -8.21
N ILE A 46 5.13 4.99 -7.16
CA ILE A 46 4.70 3.91 -6.25
C ILE A 46 3.19 3.77 -6.35
N VAL A 47 2.73 2.61 -6.77
CA VAL A 47 1.29 2.28 -6.84
C VAL A 47 0.93 1.36 -5.68
N MET A 48 0.27 1.92 -4.65
CA MET A 48 -0.21 1.18 -3.47
C MET A 48 -1.66 0.73 -3.69
N ILE A 49 -1.90 -0.57 -3.68
CA ILE A 49 -3.25 -1.14 -3.81
C ILE A 49 -3.84 -1.39 -2.41
N LEU A 50 -4.93 -0.68 -2.09
CA LEU A 50 -5.62 -0.74 -0.79
C LEU A 50 -7.11 -1.11 -0.94
N THR A 51 -7.48 -1.69 -2.05
CA THR A 51 -8.84 -2.25 -2.26
C THR A 51 -8.97 -3.62 -1.59
N PRO A 52 -10.21 -4.11 -1.35
CA PRO A 52 -10.42 -5.47 -0.86
C PRO A 52 -9.70 -6.51 -1.72
N ASP A 53 -9.15 -7.55 -1.10
CA ASP A 53 -8.26 -8.52 -1.74
C ASP A 53 -8.89 -9.20 -2.95
N GLU A 54 -10.19 -9.52 -2.86
CA GLU A 54 -10.95 -10.16 -3.94
C GLU A 54 -11.09 -9.30 -5.20
N LEU A 55 -10.85 -7.98 -5.10
CA LEU A 55 -10.93 -7.04 -6.22
C LEU A 55 -9.57 -6.69 -6.81
N GLN A 56 -8.49 -6.87 -6.05
CA GLN A 56 -7.16 -6.38 -6.41
C GLN A 56 -6.65 -6.98 -7.73
N ALA A 57 -6.77 -8.30 -7.91
CA ALA A 57 -6.30 -8.96 -9.12
C ALA A 57 -6.99 -8.43 -10.39
N SER A 58 -8.32 -8.24 -10.33
CA SER A 58 -9.09 -7.68 -11.43
C SER A 58 -8.73 -6.22 -11.72
N ILE A 59 -8.56 -5.40 -10.68
CA ILE A 59 -8.17 -3.99 -10.81
C ILE A 59 -6.75 -3.89 -11.38
N TYR A 60 -5.81 -4.66 -10.86
CA TYR A 60 -4.44 -4.70 -11.35
C TYR A 60 -4.42 -5.03 -12.85
N LYS A 61 -5.02 -6.15 -13.24
CA LYS A 61 -5.01 -6.63 -14.63
C LYS A 61 -5.65 -5.67 -15.62
N ASN A 62 -6.78 -5.06 -15.24
CA ASN A 62 -7.57 -4.26 -16.18
C ASN A 62 -7.21 -2.76 -16.19
N GLN A 63 -6.68 -2.23 -15.09
CA GLN A 63 -6.56 -0.78 -14.92
C GLN A 63 -5.16 -0.31 -14.50
N ILE A 64 -4.28 -1.19 -13.95
CA ILE A 64 -2.97 -0.78 -13.43
C ILE A 64 -1.83 -1.32 -14.29
N GLU A 65 -1.80 -2.61 -14.57
CA GLU A 65 -0.67 -3.33 -15.19
C GLU A 65 -0.09 -2.60 -16.43
N LYS A 66 -0.96 -2.17 -17.34
CA LYS A 66 -0.56 -1.51 -18.61
C LYS A 66 0.12 -0.14 -18.42
N HIS A 67 0.00 0.46 -17.24
CA HIS A 67 0.59 1.75 -16.90
C HIS A 67 1.88 1.63 -16.09
N MET A 68 2.19 0.41 -15.58
CA MET A 68 3.42 0.16 -14.84
C MET A 68 4.63 0.13 -15.78
N LYS A 69 5.73 0.74 -15.38
CA LYS A 69 6.97 0.89 -16.16
C LYS A 69 8.17 0.43 -15.33
N GLU A 70 9.29 0.21 -15.99
CA GLU A 70 10.58 -0.01 -15.31
C GLU A 70 10.88 1.14 -14.34
N GLY A 71 11.29 0.80 -13.13
CA GLY A 71 11.49 1.74 -12.01
C GLY A 71 10.26 2.05 -11.18
N ASN A 72 9.06 1.60 -11.58
CA ASN A 72 7.90 1.70 -10.73
C ASN A 72 7.87 0.63 -9.63
N VAL A 73 7.18 0.96 -8.55
CA VAL A 73 7.01 0.08 -7.39
C VAL A 73 5.53 -0.29 -7.24
N LEU A 74 5.25 -1.58 -7.19
CA LEU A 74 3.92 -2.10 -6.85
C LEU A 74 3.89 -2.43 -5.36
N ALA A 75 2.98 -1.81 -4.62
CA ALA A 75 2.93 -1.89 -3.17
C ALA A 75 1.60 -2.43 -2.65
N PHE A 76 1.67 -3.19 -1.56
CA PHE A 76 0.54 -3.81 -0.89
C PHE A 76 0.56 -3.54 0.62
N ALA A 77 -0.60 -3.62 1.27
CA ALA A 77 -0.70 -3.57 2.73
C ALA A 77 -1.02 -4.95 3.34
N HIS A 78 -1.25 -5.96 2.50
CA HIS A 78 -1.46 -7.36 2.85
C HIS A 78 -0.92 -8.26 1.74
N GLY A 79 -0.37 -9.42 2.10
CA GLY A 79 0.37 -10.25 1.17
C GLY A 79 -0.45 -11.20 0.29
N PHE A 80 -1.77 -11.32 0.49
CA PHE A 80 -2.64 -12.34 -0.09
C PHE A 80 -2.46 -12.52 -1.61
N ASN A 81 -2.61 -11.45 -2.37
CA ASN A 81 -2.64 -11.53 -3.84
C ASN A 81 -1.29 -11.92 -4.47
N ILE A 82 -0.19 -11.57 -3.83
CA ILE A 82 1.16 -11.99 -4.27
C ILE A 82 1.44 -13.42 -3.79
N HIS A 83 1.23 -13.72 -2.50
CA HIS A 83 1.50 -15.04 -1.94
C HIS A 83 0.74 -16.16 -2.65
N PHE A 84 -0.52 -15.93 -3.00
CA PHE A 84 -1.35 -16.92 -3.73
C PHE A 84 -1.32 -16.76 -5.26
N ASN A 85 -0.35 -16.00 -5.81
CA ASN A 85 -0.17 -15.78 -7.25
C ASN A 85 -1.41 -15.29 -8.00
N GLN A 86 -2.30 -14.54 -7.32
CA GLN A 86 -3.45 -13.90 -7.94
C GLN A 86 -3.02 -12.68 -8.79
N ILE A 87 -1.93 -12.03 -8.39
CA ILE A 87 -1.24 -10.99 -9.13
C ILE A 87 0.18 -11.48 -9.39
N GLN A 88 0.61 -11.40 -10.65
CA GLN A 88 1.96 -11.75 -11.11
C GLN A 88 2.56 -10.48 -11.73
N PRO A 89 3.30 -9.68 -10.96
CA PRO A 89 3.94 -8.48 -11.47
C PRO A 89 5.03 -8.81 -12.49
N ALA A 90 5.28 -7.88 -13.42
CA ALA A 90 6.39 -8.02 -14.36
C ALA A 90 7.75 -7.95 -13.63
N ASP A 91 8.74 -8.69 -14.15
CA ASP A 91 10.06 -8.85 -13.51
C ASP A 91 10.86 -7.54 -13.37
N TYR A 92 10.48 -6.50 -14.10
CA TYR A 92 11.13 -5.18 -14.05
C TYR A 92 10.56 -4.25 -12.97
N LEU A 93 9.55 -4.68 -12.22
CA LEU A 93 8.96 -3.90 -11.12
C LEU A 93 9.59 -4.27 -9.78
N ASP A 94 9.66 -3.31 -8.88
CA ASP A 94 9.78 -3.64 -7.46
C ASP A 94 8.42 -4.03 -6.89
N VAL A 95 8.40 -5.01 -6.01
CA VAL A 95 7.18 -5.46 -5.32
C VAL A 95 7.42 -5.43 -3.82
N ILE A 96 6.69 -4.56 -3.13
CA ILE A 96 6.87 -4.35 -1.69
C ILE A 96 5.56 -4.50 -0.93
N MET A 97 5.68 -4.75 0.36
CA MET A 97 4.57 -4.72 1.29
C MET A 97 4.88 -3.79 2.46
N ILE A 98 3.91 -2.99 2.84
CA ILE A 98 3.91 -2.19 4.07
C ILE A 98 2.59 -2.44 4.79
N ALA A 99 2.62 -3.28 5.82
CA ALA A 99 1.46 -3.77 6.55
C ALA A 99 1.43 -3.24 7.99
N PRO A 100 0.81 -2.08 8.25
CA PRO A 100 0.58 -1.61 9.61
C PRO A 100 -0.31 -2.59 10.37
N LYS A 101 0.10 -2.99 11.57
CA LYS A 101 -0.66 -3.94 12.40
C LYS A 101 -1.68 -3.20 13.28
N GLY A 102 -2.71 -2.71 12.62
CA GLY A 102 -3.84 -2.03 13.24
C GLY A 102 -4.83 -1.48 12.20
N PRO A 103 -6.09 -1.29 12.57
CA PRO A 103 -7.11 -0.82 11.65
C PRO A 103 -6.80 0.60 11.16
N GLY A 104 -7.19 0.92 9.93
CA GLY A 104 -6.83 2.18 9.25
C GLY A 104 -7.18 3.45 10.02
N HIS A 105 -8.30 3.48 10.76
CA HIS A 105 -8.65 4.61 11.61
C HIS A 105 -7.66 4.81 12.77
N MET A 106 -7.09 3.73 13.28
CA MET A 106 -6.09 3.76 14.34
C MET A 106 -4.74 4.24 13.81
N VAL A 107 -4.32 3.73 12.63
CA VAL A 107 -3.12 4.23 11.92
C VAL A 107 -3.18 5.75 11.73
N ARG A 108 -4.36 6.29 11.39
CA ARG A 108 -4.53 7.74 11.23
C ARG A 108 -4.50 8.48 12.57
N ARG A 109 -5.25 8.03 13.55
CA ARG A 109 -5.37 8.69 14.85
C ARG A 109 -4.03 8.80 15.57
N VAL A 110 -3.31 7.66 15.71
CA VAL A 110 -2.04 7.68 16.43
C VAL A 110 -0.96 8.47 15.70
N TYR A 111 -1.01 8.52 14.36
CA TYR A 111 -0.14 9.40 13.57
C TYR A 111 -0.35 10.88 13.94
N GLN A 112 -1.61 11.33 14.05
CA GLN A 112 -1.95 12.71 14.45
C GLN A 112 -1.53 13.02 15.88
N GLU A 113 -1.49 12.01 16.75
CA GLU A 113 -0.99 12.11 18.13
C GLU A 113 0.55 12.08 18.21
N GLY A 114 1.26 12.04 17.08
CA GLY A 114 2.73 11.98 17.02
C GLY A 114 3.31 10.57 17.26
N ALA A 115 2.47 9.56 17.43
CA ALA A 115 2.83 8.15 17.58
C ALA A 115 2.73 7.39 16.25
N GLY A 116 2.84 6.07 16.26
CA GLY A 116 2.72 5.20 15.12
C GLY A 116 2.11 3.86 15.46
N VAL A 117 1.76 3.10 14.43
CA VAL A 117 1.39 1.68 14.53
C VAL A 117 2.56 0.87 13.98
N PRO A 118 3.00 -0.21 14.67
CA PRO A 118 4.06 -1.07 14.14
C PRO A 118 3.72 -1.57 12.73
N CYS A 119 4.72 -1.59 11.86
CA CYS A 119 4.57 -2.04 10.48
C CYS A 119 5.43 -3.27 10.21
N LEU A 120 4.85 -4.24 9.51
CA LEU A 120 5.62 -5.26 8.82
C LEU A 120 5.98 -4.73 7.43
N ILE A 121 7.22 -4.99 6.98
CA ILE A 121 7.67 -4.65 5.64
C ILE A 121 8.33 -5.83 4.96
N CYS A 122 8.29 -5.85 3.64
CA CYS A 122 8.93 -6.86 2.82
C CYS A 122 9.22 -6.30 1.43
N ALA A 123 10.33 -6.73 0.83
CA ALA A 123 10.60 -6.63 -0.60
C ALA A 123 10.53 -8.05 -1.19
N GLU A 124 9.50 -8.36 -1.96
CA GLU A 124 9.33 -9.66 -2.62
C GLU A 124 10.12 -9.71 -3.92
N GLN A 125 10.15 -8.59 -4.64
CA GLN A 125 10.87 -8.41 -5.89
C GLN A 125 11.61 -7.07 -5.82
N ASP A 126 12.89 -7.10 -6.13
CA ASP A 126 13.82 -5.96 -6.05
C ASP A 126 14.57 -5.79 -7.37
N ALA A 127 13.85 -5.31 -8.38
CA ALA A 127 14.41 -5.10 -9.72
C ALA A 127 15.38 -3.90 -9.76
N SER A 128 15.12 -2.89 -8.94
CA SER A 128 15.94 -1.66 -8.87
C SER A 128 17.16 -1.78 -7.94
N GLY A 129 17.15 -2.75 -7.00
CA GLY A 129 18.11 -2.82 -5.88
C GLY A 129 17.79 -1.85 -4.74
N GLN A 130 16.59 -1.22 -4.72
CA GLN A 130 16.19 -0.21 -3.73
C GLN A 130 14.81 -0.50 -3.09
N ALA A 131 14.20 -1.64 -3.38
CA ALA A 131 12.85 -1.95 -2.97
C ALA A 131 12.66 -1.88 -1.43
N MET A 132 13.63 -2.36 -0.66
CA MET A 132 13.58 -2.30 0.80
C MET A 132 13.70 -0.86 1.33
N ASP A 133 14.53 -0.02 0.74
CA ASP A 133 14.67 1.38 1.13
C ASP A 133 13.38 2.16 0.85
N VAL A 134 12.70 1.85 -0.25
CA VAL A 134 11.38 2.41 -0.57
C VAL A 134 10.35 1.96 0.45
N ALA A 135 10.33 0.67 0.82
CA ALA A 135 9.40 0.14 1.84
C ALA A 135 9.62 0.80 3.20
N LEU A 136 10.88 0.98 3.62
CA LEU A 136 11.25 1.70 4.85
C LEU A 136 10.82 3.16 4.82
N SER A 137 11.05 3.85 3.70
CA SER A 137 10.67 5.26 3.52
C SER A 137 9.15 5.42 3.57
N TYR A 138 8.41 4.52 2.95
CA TYR A 138 6.95 4.50 3.02
C TYR A 138 6.45 4.27 4.46
N ALA A 139 7.00 3.26 5.14
CA ALA A 139 6.66 2.96 6.54
C ALA A 139 6.94 4.16 7.45
N TRP A 140 8.04 4.87 7.22
CA TRP A 140 8.36 6.13 7.92
C TRP A 140 7.30 7.20 7.62
N GLY A 141 6.94 7.41 6.36
CA GLY A 141 5.97 8.41 5.92
C GLY A 141 4.58 8.21 6.51
N ILE A 142 4.15 6.97 6.74
CA ILE A 142 2.87 6.69 7.41
C ILE A 142 2.96 6.69 8.95
N GLY A 143 4.15 6.89 9.51
CA GLY A 143 4.39 6.96 10.95
C GLY A 143 4.78 5.62 11.60
N GLY A 144 4.90 4.54 10.84
CA GLY A 144 5.23 3.21 11.36
C GLY A 144 6.58 3.14 12.08
N ALA A 145 7.58 3.88 11.59
CA ALA A 145 8.91 3.92 12.20
C ALA A 145 8.92 4.48 13.64
N ARG A 146 7.88 5.21 14.05
CA ARG A 146 7.75 5.72 15.43
C ARG A 146 7.40 4.62 16.43
N ALA A 147 6.81 3.52 15.98
CA ALA A 147 6.43 2.37 16.81
C ALA A 147 7.33 1.15 16.59
N GLY A 148 7.93 1.05 15.41
CA GLY A 148 8.82 -0.03 15.00
C GLY A 148 8.46 -0.59 13.64
N VAL A 149 9.48 -1.01 12.90
CA VAL A 149 9.36 -1.64 11.60
C VAL A 149 10.07 -3.00 11.67
N ILE A 150 9.39 -4.05 11.25
CA ILE A 150 9.88 -5.43 11.29
C ILE A 150 9.87 -5.98 9.86
N GLU A 151 11.00 -6.46 9.42
CA GLU A 151 11.12 -7.16 8.15
C GLU A 151 10.45 -8.54 8.25
N THR A 152 9.73 -8.94 7.21
CA THR A 152 9.03 -10.20 7.11
C THR A 152 9.03 -10.72 5.68
N THR A 153 8.16 -11.67 5.34
CA THR A 153 7.87 -12.12 3.98
C THR A 153 6.39 -12.00 3.69
N PHE A 154 6.01 -11.91 2.42
CA PHE A 154 4.59 -11.95 2.01
C PHE A 154 3.89 -13.19 2.57
N LYS A 155 4.56 -14.35 2.52
CA LYS A 155 4.03 -15.59 3.10
C LYS A 155 3.74 -15.46 4.59
N ASN A 156 4.74 -15.06 5.38
CA ASN A 156 4.58 -15.01 6.84
C ASN A 156 3.52 -14.00 7.26
N GLU A 157 3.50 -12.82 6.63
CA GLU A 157 2.47 -11.82 6.91
C GLU A 157 1.07 -12.38 6.60
N THR A 158 0.88 -12.93 5.39
CA THR A 158 -0.42 -13.45 4.96
C THR A 158 -0.92 -14.58 5.85
N GLU A 159 -0.07 -15.57 6.13
CA GLU A 159 -0.47 -16.73 6.92
C GLU A 159 -0.78 -16.36 8.38
N THR A 160 0.00 -15.44 8.98
CA THR A 160 -0.24 -15.00 10.38
C THR A 160 -1.43 -14.05 10.49
N ASP A 161 -1.64 -13.19 9.52
CA ASP A 161 -2.78 -12.27 9.50
C ASP A 161 -4.10 -13.05 9.33
N LEU A 162 -4.17 -13.94 8.33
CA LEU A 162 -5.32 -14.82 8.11
C LEU A 162 -5.59 -15.72 9.32
N PHE A 163 -4.55 -16.29 9.95
CA PHE A 163 -4.72 -17.09 11.15
C PHE A 163 -5.28 -16.25 12.30
N GLY A 164 -4.76 -15.03 12.49
CA GLY A 164 -5.25 -14.11 13.50
C GLY A 164 -6.74 -13.78 13.31
N GLU A 165 -7.13 -13.47 12.09
CA GLU A 165 -8.52 -13.14 11.75
C GLU A 165 -9.48 -14.33 11.89
N GLN A 166 -9.04 -15.55 11.56
CA GLN A 166 -9.91 -16.73 11.51
C GLN A 166 -9.92 -17.54 12.81
N ALA A 167 -8.88 -17.47 13.63
CA ALA A 167 -8.72 -18.34 14.80
C ALA A 167 -8.69 -17.60 16.14
N VAL A 168 -8.43 -16.30 16.15
CA VAL A 168 -8.22 -15.51 17.38
C VAL A 168 -9.31 -14.45 17.58
N LEU A 169 -10.00 -14.05 16.53
CA LEU A 169 -11.15 -13.15 16.55
C LEU A 169 -12.44 -13.95 16.38
#